data_0ab1bf921c974a1ae2842f1f53689925
#
_entry.id   0ab1bf921c974a1ae2842f1f53689925
#
_cell.length_a   1.000
_cell.length_b   1.000
_cell.length_c   1.000
_cell.angle_alpha   90.00
_cell.angle_beta   90.00
_cell.angle_gamma   90.00
#
_symmetry.space_group_name_H-M   'P 1'
#
loop_
_entity.id
_entity.type
_entity.pdbx_description
1 polymer ?
#
loop_
_entity_poly.entity_id
_entity_poly.type
_entity_poly.pdbx_seq_one_letter_code
_entity_poly.pdbx_strand_id
1 'polypeptide(L)'
;MKKCLLLLLMLIALGAGTALAQSSDGQMPQVIPYPEGLDTKSEGASAAPPEINHQPSRYFTALDYYDMESDDNMTILSHYPTYQQATEYTCAPAAGLTVLHYFGFSQYDEMGLAKEMKTQGYPIGTNPKDMADFFRRIGWHVESSVDGIGFDSYEAFAGFVQKELKAGHPIMVENVEWGGHWRVIIGYDNMGTETTLDDVLIFMDSYDTSDHLQDGYTVGNGWRFFAMWFDHSMLPEEQKNQPFILAYPVR
;
A
#
# COMPACT_ATOMS: atom_id res chain seq x y z
N MET A 1 11.78 26.22 -65.15
CA MET A 1 11.15 25.05 -64.51
C MET A 1 11.87 24.81 -63.21
N LYS A 2 11.34 25.36 -62.08
CA LYS A 2 11.93 25.24 -60.76
C LYS A 2 11.15 24.17 -60.02
N LYS A 3 11.83 23.07 -59.62
CA LYS A 3 11.25 22.00 -58.76
C LYS A 3 11.29 22.46 -57.32
N CYS A 4 10.11 22.67 -56.70
CA CYS A 4 9.96 22.82 -55.27
C CYS A 4 10.05 21.46 -54.59
N LEU A 5 11.05 21.28 -53.75
CA LEU A 5 11.21 20.13 -52.86
C LEU A 5 10.51 20.45 -51.53
N LEU A 6 9.37 19.82 -51.24
CA LEU A 6 8.67 19.92 -49.96
C LEU A 6 9.38 18.98 -48.97
N LEU A 7 10.05 19.56 -47.99
CA LEU A 7 10.58 18.83 -46.84
C LEU A 7 9.45 18.63 -45.81
N LEU A 8 8.99 17.39 -45.65
CA LEU A 8 8.04 17.00 -44.62
C LEU A 8 8.82 16.75 -43.31
N LEU A 9 8.79 17.70 -42.42
CA LEU A 9 9.31 17.53 -41.04
C LEU A 9 8.31 16.68 -40.25
N MET A 10 8.61 15.39 -40.07
CA MET A 10 7.95 14.58 -39.02
C MET A 10 8.47 15.02 -37.65
N LEU A 11 7.65 15.70 -36.90
CA LEU A 11 7.84 15.86 -35.46
C LEU A 11 7.55 14.51 -34.79
N ILE A 12 8.59 13.81 -34.41
CA ILE A 12 8.48 12.69 -33.46
C ILE A 12 8.33 13.36 -32.07
N ALA A 13 7.11 13.37 -31.54
CA ALA A 13 6.87 13.68 -30.13
C ALA A 13 7.42 12.47 -29.33
N LEU A 14 8.64 12.61 -28.81
CA LEU A 14 9.10 11.77 -27.72
C LEU A 14 8.27 12.14 -26.50
N GLY A 15 7.32 11.27 -26.15
CA GLY A 15 6.72 11.29 -24.82
C GLY A 15 7.82 11.03 -23.80
N ALA A 16 8.27 12.10 -23.13
CA ALA A 16 9.10 11.96 -21.96
C ALA A 16 8.19 11.44 -20.84
N GLY A 17 8.19 10.11 -20.63
CA GLY A 17 7.76 9.57 -19.36
C GLY A 17 8.63 10.23 -18.29
N THR A 18 8.03 10.92 -17.34
CA THR A 18 8.72 11.45 -16.17
C THR A 18 9.11 10.24 -15.32
N ALA A 19 10.32 9.72 -15.55
CA ALA A 19 10.94 8.81 -14.59
C ALA A 19 11.00 9.59 -13.26
N LEU A 20 10.39 9.04 -12.21
CA LEU A 20 10.55 9.57 -10.86
C LEU A 20 12.06 9.69 -10.61
N ALA A 21 12.52 10.88 -10.28
CA ALA A 21 13.94 11.12 -10.07
C ALA A 21 14.35 10.40 -8.79
N GLN A 22 15.25 9.40 -8.90
CA GLN A 22 15.91 8.84 -7.73
C GLN A 22 16.59 9.97 -6.93
N SER A 23 16.39 9.94 -5.61
CA SER A 23 17.16 10.82 -4.73
C SER A 23 18.65 10.51 -4.87
N SER A 24 19.52 11.47 -4.54
CA SER A 24 20.99 11.34 -4.68
C SER A 24 21.61 10.21 -3.85
N ASP A 25 20.84 9.63 -2.93
CA ASP A 25 21.17 8.50 -2.05
C ASP A 25 20.54 7.17 -2.51
N GLY A 26 19.89 7.13 -3.65
CA GLY A 26 19.34 5.92 -4.26
C GLY A 26 17.96 5.50 -3.72
N GLN A 27 17.38 6.24 -2.78
CA GLN A 27 16.03 6.00 -2.31
C GLN A 27 15.01 6.65 -3.25
N MET A 28 13.91 5.95 -3.49
CA MET A 28 12.77 6.53 -4.22
C MET A 28 12.12 7.62 -3.37
N PRO A 29 11.67 8.72 -3.99
CA PRO A 29 10.98 9.76 -3.24
C PRO A 29 9.68 9.20 -2.68
N GLN A 30 9.56 9.14 -1.36
CA GLN A 30 8.31 8.84 -0.70
C GLN A 30 7.49 10.13 -0.50
N VAL A 31 6.18 10.00 -0.55
CA VAL A 31 5.28 11.15 -0.45
C VAL A 31 5.24 11.71 0.98
N ILE A 32 5.33 10.83 1.99
CA ILE A 32 5.36 11.23 3.39
C ILE A 32 6.82 11.33 3.86
N PRO A 33 7.30 12.51 4.28
CA PRO A 33 8.67 12.67 4.73
C PRO A 33 8.88 12.03 6.12
N TYR A 34 10.10 11.56 6.37
CA TYR A 34 10.50 11.14 7.72
C TYR A 34 10.57 12.33 8.67
N PRO A 35 10.14 12.15 9.95
CA PRO A 35 10.35 13.16 10.96
C PRO A 35 11.84 13.35 11.24
N GLU A 36 12.21 14.58 11.61
CA GLU A 36 13.60 14.90 11.98
C GLU A 36 14.08 14.02 13.14
N GLY A 37 15.26 13.42 12.99
CA GLY A 37 15.90 12.58 14.01
C GLY A 37 15.42 11.14 14.05
N LEU A 38 14.50 10.70 13.18
CA LEU A 38 14.14 9.30 13.06
C LEU A 38 15.34 8.51 12.51
N ASP A 39 15.66 7.38 13.15
CA ASP A 39 16.64 6.45 12.60
C ASP A 39 16.02 5.68 11.42
N THR A 40 16.52 5.94 10.23
CA THR A 40 16.07 5.34 8.97
C THR A 40 17.16 4.46 8.34
N LYS A 41 18.19 4.06 9.12
CA LYS A 41 19.38 3.37 8.59
C LYS A 41 19.73 2.09 9.32
N SER A 42 19.19 1.88 10.53
CA SER A 42 19.59 0.75 11.37
C SER A 42 18.75 -0.50 11.12
N GLU A 43 17.49 -0.35 10.75
CA GLU A 43 16.56 -1.45 10.52
C GLU A 43 15.36 -1.01 9.64
N GLY A 44 14.43 -1.94 9.37
CA GLY A 44 13.22 -1.68 8.60
C GLY A 44 13.46 -1.55 7.09
N ALA A 45 12.39 -1.35 6.35
CA ALA A 45 12.45 -1.21 4.89
C ALA A 45 13.19 0.05 4.44
N SER A 46 13.13 1.11 5.26
CA SER A 46 13.85 2.36 5.02
C SER A 46 15.37 2.20 5.01
N ALA A 47 15.91 1.16 5.67
CA ALA A 47 17.33 0.83 5.73
C ALA A 47 17.77 -0.12 4.62
N ALA A 48 16.86 -0.56 3.75
CA ALA A 48 17.20 -1.47 2.65
C ALA A 48 18.27 -0.85 1.74
N PRO A 49 19.26 -1.65 1.31
CA PRO A 49 20.32 -1.14 0.44
C PRO A 49 19.75 -0.76 -0.94
N PRO A 50 20.24 0.31 -1.57
CA PRO A 50 19.73 0.77 -2.87
C PRO A 50 19.87 -0.27 -3.99
N GLU A 51 20.68 -1.28 -3.81
CA GLU A 51 20.86 -2.40 -4.73
C GLU A 51 19.63 -3.28 -4.90
N ILE A 52 18.62 -3.18 -4.01
CA ILE A 52 17.33 -3.86 -4.21
C ILE A 52 16.56 -3.31 -5.41
N ASN A 53 16.83 -2.07 -5.83
CA ASN A 53 16.21 -1.46 -6.99
C ASN A 53 16.94 -1.89 -8.27
N HIS A 54 16.35 -2.86 -8.98
CA HIS A 54 16.92 -3.45 -10.20
C HIS A 54 16.20 -3.00 -11.48
N GLN A 55 15.83 -1.74 -11.56
CA GLN A 55 15.13 -1.26 -12.74
C GLN A 55 16.06 -1.02 -13.94
N PRO A 56 15.65 -1.42 -15.17
CA PRO A 56 14.46 -2.22 -15.48
C PRO A 56 14.57 -3.66 -14.97
N SER A 57 13.53 -4.15 -14.31
CA SER A 57 13.48 -5.54 -13.84
C SER A 57 13.16 -6.50 -14.99
N ARG A 58 13.79 -7.70 -14.95
CA ARG A 58 13.45 -8.79 -15.87
C ARG A 58 12.07 -9.39 -15.55
N TYR A 59 11.63 -9.29 -14.31
CA TYR A 59 10.47 -10.04 -13.78
C TYR A 59 9.28 -9.15 -13.47
N PHE A 60 9.51 -7.86 -13.23
CA PHE A 60 8.47 -6.91 -12.84
C PHE A 60 8.50 -5.69 -13.76
N THR A 61 7.32 -5.23 -14.12
CA THR A 61 7.14 -3.96 -14.84
C THR A 61 6.96 -2.84 -13.83
N ALA A 62 7.79 -1.81 -13.90
CA ALA A 62 7.58 -0.60 -13.12
C ALA A 62 6.40 0.18 -13.73
N LEU A 63 5.34 0.35 -12.95
CA LEU A 63 4.18 1.15 -13.29
C LEU A 63 4.17 2.39 -12.40
N ASP A 64 3.60 3.48 -12.89
CA ASP A 64 3.37 4.67 -12.10
C ASP A 64 2.02 4.55 -11.37
N TYR A 65 2.03 3.84 -10.23
CA TYR A 65 0.83 3.65 -9.41
C TYR A 65 0.33 4.93 -8.77
N TYR A 66 1.20 5.92 -8.56
CA TYR A 66 0.82 7.20 -7.96
C TYR A 66 -0.10 7.99 -8.88
N ASP A 67 0.23 8.09 -10.17
CA ASP A 67 -0.56 8.81 -11.18
C ASP A 67 -1.57 7.90 -11.91
N MET A 68 -1.70 6.62 -11.50
CA MET A 68 -2.66 5.70 -12.10
C MET A 68 -4.09 6.10 -11.74
N GLU A 69 -4.99 6.05 -12.72
CA GLU A 69 -6.41 6.39 -12.56
C GLU A 69 -7.30 5.17 -12.76
N SER A 70 -8.49 5.19 -12.13
CA SER A 70 -9.51 4.14 -12.31
C SER A 70 -10.05 4.13 -13.74
N ASP A 71 -10.41 2.94 -14.21
CA ASP A 71 -11.06 2.72 -15.51
C ASP A 71 -12.27 1.78 -15.37
N ASP A 72 -12.73 1.16 -16.48
CA ASP A 72 -13.90 0.27 -16.49
C ASP A 72 -13.66 -1.02 -15.68
N ASN A 73 -12.41 -1.48 -15.56
CA ASN A 73 -12.02 -2.74 -14.95
C ASN A 73 -11.34 -2.55 -13.60
N MET A 74 -10.65 -1.43 -13.44
CA MET A 74 -9.83 -1.13 -12.28
C MET A 74 -10.41 0.03 -11.46
N THR A 75 -10.39 -0.11 -10.14
CA THR A 75 -10.61 0.98 -9.19
C THR A 75 -9.35 1.17 -8.37
N ILE A 76 -8.76 2.38 -8.38
CA ILE A 76 -7.57 2.71 -7.62
C ILE A 76 -7.74 4.08 -6.95
N LEU A 77 -7.19 4.23 -5.76
CA LEU A 77 -7.09 5.51 -5.06
C LEU A 77 -5.84 6.24 -5.57
N SER A 78 -6.03 7.08 -6.60
CA SER A 78 -4.95 7.86 -7.23
C SER A 78 -4.27 8.78 -6.23
N HIS A 79 -2.99 9.06 -6.43
CA HIS A 79 -2.15 9.92 -5.57
C HIS A 79 -2.09 9.44 -4.12
N TYR A 80 -2.19 8.13 -3.90
CA TYR A 80 -2.12 7.57 -2.54
C TYR A 80 -0.70 7.70 -1.99
N PRO A 81 -0.50 8.27 -0.78
CA PRO A 81 0.84 8.50 -0.24
C PRO A 81 1.51 7.20 0.20
N THR A 82 2.81 7.05 -0.05
CA THR A 82 3.62 5.92 0.40
C THR A 82 4.56 6.30 1.52
N TYR A 83 5.04 5.30 2.26
CA TYR A 83 5.96 5.44 3.37
C TYR A 83 6.70 4.13 3.61
N GLN A 84 8.01 4.16 3.74
CA GLN A 84 8.82 2.99 4.10
C GLN A 84 9.05 2.95 5.61
N GLN A 85 8.62 1.87 6.27
CA GLN A 85 8.74 1.75 7.72
C GLN A 85 10.20 1.77 8.21
N ALA A 86 10.42 2.44 9.34
CA ALA A 86 11.76 2.61 9.89
C ALA A 86 12.22 1.46 10.80
N THR A 87 11.32 0.56 11.22
CA THR A 87 11.66 -0.58 12.08
C THR A 87 11.08 -1.89 11.54
N GLU A 88 11.53 -3.03 12.09
CA GLU A 88 11.05 -4.36 11.71
C GLU A 88 9.62 -4.68 12.22
N TYR A 89 8.99 -3.81 13.02
CA TYR A 89 7.74 -4.08 13.75
C TYR A 89 6.68 -2.98 13.61
N THR A 90 6.92 -1.94 12.83
CA THR A 90 6.01 -0.79 12.68
C THR A 90 5.18 -0.78 11.40
N CYS A 91 4.98 -1.92 10.75
CA CYS A 91 4.17 -2.01 9.53
C CYS A 91 2.74 -1.47 9.73
N ALA A 92 2.07 -1.78 10.85
CA ALA A 92 0.74 -1.25 11.14
C ALA A 92 0.72 0.27 11.40
N PRO A 93 1.60 0.86 12.23
CA PRO A 93 1.77 2.30 12.31
C PRO A 93 2.04 2.97 10.97
N ALA A 94 2.91 2.39 10.13
CA ALA A 94 3.19 2.91 8.79
C ALA A 94 1.97 2.85 7.86
N ALA A 95 1.23 1.72 7.85
CA ALA A 95 -0.03 1.59 7.13
C ALA A 95 -1.06 2.63 7.62
N GLY A 96 -1.23 2.77 8.92
CA GLY A 96 -2.12 3.78 9.52
C GLY A 96 -1.70 5.20 9.20
N LEU A 97 -0.40 5.49 9.15
CA LEU A 97 0.15 6.79 8.78
C LEU A 97 -0.26 7.18 7.35
N THR A 98 -0.14 6.26 6.39
CA THR A 98 -0.53 6.55 5.00
C THR A 98 -2.03 6.78 4.85
N VAL A 99 -2.87 6.03 5.59
CA VAL A 99 -4.32 6.26 5.64
C VAL A 99 -4.65 7.64 6.22
N LEU A 100 -4.00 8.03 7.32
CA LEU A 100 -4.19 9.36 7.91
C LEU A 100 -3.80 10.47 6.93
N HIS A 101 -2.64 10.36 6.28
CA HIS A 101 -2.18 11.34 5.29
C HIS A 101 -3.09 11.40 4.05
N TYR A 102 -3.60 10.29 3.58
CA TYR A 102 -4.55 10.24 2.48
C TYR A 102 -5.82 11.08 2.77
N PHE A 103 -6.29 11.07 4.01
CA PHE A 103 -7.40 11.91 4.45
C PHE A 103 -6.99 13.32 4.94
N GLY A 104 -5.73 13.71 4.80
CA GLY A 104 -5.22 15.05 5.13
C GLY A 104 -4.83 15.26 6.59
N PHE A 105 -4.66 14.19 7.38
CA PHE A 105 -4.25 14.24 8.79
C PHE A 105 -2.73 14.04 8.90
N SER A 106 -1.95 15.11 8.74
CA SER A 106 -0.48 15.07 8.69
C SER A 106 0.22 15.33 10.03
N GLN A 107 -0.53 15.37 11.14
CA GLN A 107 0.02 15.66 12.48
C GLN A 107 0.60 14.43 13.21
N TYR A 108 0.55 13.27 12.58
CA TYR A 108 1.06 12.02 13.14
C TYR A 108 2.38 11.63 12.48
N ASP A 109 3.19 10.87 13.22
CA ASP A 109 4.38 10.20 12.71
C ASP A 109 4.37 8.71 13.10
N GLU A 110 5.26 7.91 12.49
CA GLU A 110 5.30 6.46 12.67
C GLU A 110 5.47 6.04 14.13
N MET A 111 6.44 6.64 14.83
CA MET A 111 6.75 6.26 16.21
C MET A 111 5.70 6.77 17.21
N GLY A 112 5.09 7.92 16.94
CA GLY A 112 3.92 8.42 17.67
C GLY A 112 2.74 7.46 17.53
N LEU A 113 2.44 7.01 16.31
CA LEU A 113 1.40 6.00 16.07
C LEU A 113 1.73 4.65 16.70
N ALA A 114 2.98 4.21 16.64
CA ALA A 114 3.42 2.97 17.30
C ALA A 114 3.09 3.01 18.80
N LYS A 115 3.31 4.14 19.46
CA LYS A 115 2.94 4.34 20.87
C LYS A 115 1.43 4.35 21.07
N GLU A 116 0.69 5.09 20.24
CA GLU A 116 -0.78 5.22 20.34
C GLU A 116 -1.50 3.88 20.07
N MET A 117 -0.97 3.07 19.15
CA MET A 117 -1.47 1.74 18.79
C MET A 117 -0.88 0.62 19.68
N LYS A 118 -0.09 0.98 20.70
CA LYS A 118 0.58 0.05 21.62
C LYS A 118 1.39 -1.03 20.91
N THR A 119 2.05 -0.65 19.82
CA THR A 119 2.92 -1.53 19.06
C THR A 119 3.99 -2.13 19.96
N GLN A 120 4.14 -3.43 19.88
CA GLN A 120 5.19 -4.16 20.58
C GLN A 120 6.41 -4.31 19.67
N GLY A 121 7.59 -4.49 20.26
CA GLY A 121 8.79 -4.75 19.49
C GLY A 121 8.75 -6.09 18.74
N TYR A 122 9.72 -6.27 17.82
CA TYR A 122 9.87 -7.52 17.07
C TYR A 122 9.83 -8.75 18.00
N PRO A 123 9.13 -9.85 17.67
CA PRO A 123 8.43 -10.08 16.38
C PRO A 123 6.94 -9.70 16.37
N ILE A 124 6.36 -9.16 17.43
CA ILE A 124 4.90 -9.12 17.65
C ILE A 124 4.21 -8.01 16.84
N GLY A 125 4.76 -6.76 16.82
CA GLY A 125 4.12 -5.65 16.11
C GLY A 125 2.83 -5.15 16.77
N THR A 126 1.80 -4.85 15.98
CA THR A 126 0.54 -4.22 16.43
C THR A 126 -0.65 -5.15 16.24
N ASN A 127 -1.43 -5.34 17.31
CA ASN A 127 -2.67 -6.10 17.22
C ASN A 127 -3.78 -5.32 16.49
N PRO A 128 -4.65 -5.98 15.70
CA PRO A 128 -5.79 -5.35 15.03
C PRO A 128 -6.67 -4.55 15.98
N LYS A 129 -6.92 -5.07 17.19
CA LYS A 129 -7.72 -4.37 18.20
C LYS A 129 -7.14 -3.03 18.62
N ASP A 130 -5.84 -2.97 18.88
CA ASP A 130 -5.19 -1.73 19.33
C ASP A 130 -5.15 -0.67 18.22
N MET A 131 -4.99 -1.10 16.95
CA MET A 131 -5.09 -0.23 15.78
C MET A 131 -6.52 0.28 15.57
N ALA A 132 -7.55 -0.59 15.63
CA ALA A 132 -8.95 -0.19 15.54
C ALA A 132 -9.34 0.79 16.66
N ASP A 133 -8.91 0.54 17.88
CA ASP A 133 -9.16 1.40 19.04
C ASP A 133 -8.51 2.78 18.87
N PHE A 134 -7.36 2.88 18.22
CA PHE A 134 -6.75 4.17 17.88
C PHE A 134 -7.67 5.00 16.97
N PHE A 135 -8.13 4.44 15.84
CA PHE A 135 -9.00 5.16 14.91
C PHE A 135 -10.34 5.54 15.55
N ARG A 136 -10.91 4.67 16.41
CA ARG A 136 -12.11 5.00 17.19
C ARG A 136 -11.90 6.16 18.14
N ARG A 137 -10.75 6.20 18.83
CA ARG A 137 -10.42 7.29 19.78
C ARG A 137 -10.33 8.65 19.10
N ILE A 138 -9.87 8.70 17.86
CA ILE A 138 -9.82 9.96 17.09
C ILE A 138 -11.15 10.30 16.42
N GLY A 139 -12.21 9.51 16.66
CA GLY A 139 -13.59 9.81 16.22
C GLY A 139 -13.89 9.37 14.78
N TRP A 140 -13.10 8.43 14.24
CA TRP A 140 -13.35 7.91 12.89
C TRP A 140 -14.38 6.77 12.89
N HIS A 141 -15.05 6.57 11.75
CA HIS A 141 -15.77 5.34 11.48
C HIS A 141 -14.78 4.18 11.38
N VAL A 142 -15.12 3.04 11.99
CA VAL A 142 -14.26 1.85 11.95
C VAL A 142 -15.11 0.60 11.78
N GLU A 143 -14.81 -0.18 10.75
CA GLU A 143 -15.22 -1.57 10.59
C GLU A 143 -13.97 -2.46 10.62
N SER A 144 -14.04 -3.60 11.32
CA SER A 144 -12.85 -4.42 11.53
C SER A 144 -13.20 -5.88 11.80
N SER A 145 -12.26 -6.78 11.51
CA SER A 145 -12.33 -8.19 11.90
C SER A 145 -12.52 -8.38 13.41
N VAL A 146 -12.04 -7.45 14.25
CA VAL A 146 -12.24 -7.52 15.70
C VAL A 146 -13.69 -7.31 16.15
N ASP A 147 -14.55 -6.84 15.26
CA ASP A 147 -15.99 -6.72 15.47
C ASP A 147 -16.76 -7.97 15.00
N GLY A 148 -16.04 -9.03 14.64
CA GLY A 148 -16.62 -10.25 14.10
C GLY A 148 -17.01 -10.16 12.62
N ILE A 149 -16.52 -9.15 11.90
CA ILE A 149 -16.72 -9.03 10.46
C ILE A 149 -15.69 -9.92 9.75
N GLY A 150 -16.16 -10.74 8.83
CA GLY A 150 -15.35 -11.62 8.00
C GLY A 150 -16.05 -11.95 6.69
N PHE A 151 -15.36 -12.69 5.81
CA PHE A 151 -15.85 -13.00 4.47
C PHE A 151 -15.82 -14.49 4.23
N ASP A 152 -16.98 -15.07 3.93
CA ASP A 152 -17.15 -16.52 3.69
C ASP A 152 -16.68 -16.92 2.29
N SER A 153 -16.51 -15.99 1.36
CA SER A 153 -16.04 -16.25 0.00
C SER A 153 -15.20 -15.10 -0.55
N TYR A 154 -14.40 -15.42 -1.57
CA TYR A 154 -13.63 -14.42 -2.30
C TYR A 154 -14.52 -13.35 -2.94
N GLU A 155 -15.66 -13.75 -3.51
CA GLU A 155 -16.60 -12.83 -4.16
C GLU A 155 -17.18 -11.80 -3.17
N ALA A 156 -17.47 -12.24 -1.93
CA ALA A 156 -17.94 -11.35 -0.87
C ALA A 156 -16.83 -10.35 -0.49
N PHE A 157 -15.59 -10.82 -0.36
CA PHE A 157 -14.43 -9.98 -0.11
C PHE A 157 -14.18 -8.99 -1.27
N ALA A 158 -14.13 -9.48 -2.51
CA ALA A 158 -13.91 -8.63 -3.70
C ALA A 158 -15.00 -7.55 -3.84
N GLY A 159 -16.27 -7.92 -3.59
CA GLY A 159 -17.38 -6.96 -3.59
C GLY A 159 -17.24 -5.88 -2.51
N PHE A 160 -16.76 -6.25 -1.31
CA PHE A 160 -16.46 -5.31 -0.24
C PHE A 160 -15.32 -4.37 -0.65
N VAL A 161 -14.20 -4.90 -1.14
CA VAL A 161 -13.04 -4.11 -1.56
C VAL A 161 -13.44 -3.10 -2.64
N GLN A 162 -14.13 -3.55 -3.71
CA GLN A 162 -14.55 -2.65 -4.78
C GLN A 162 -15.51 -1.55 -4.29
N LYS A 163 -16.44 -1.90 -3.41
CA LYS A 163 -17.39 -0.94 -2.83
C LYS A 163 -16.66 0.15 -2.05
N GLU A 164 -15.73 -0.23 -1.18
CA GLU A 164 -15.05 0.71 -0.30
C GLU A 164 -14.04 1.57 -1.07
N LEU A 165 -13.28 0.99 -2.03
CA LEU A 165 -12.40 1.77 -2.90
C LEU A 165 -13.17 2.79 -3.74
N LYS A 166 -14.35 2.43 -4.30
CA LYS A 166 -15.22 3.38 -5.02
C LYS A 166 -15.75 4.49 -4.13
N ALA A 167 -15.87 4.25 -2.83
CA ALA A 167 -16.23 5.28 -1.85
C ALA A 167 -15.03 6.14 -1.40
N GLY A 168 -13.80 5.84 -1.87
CA GLY A 168 -12.57 6.53 -1.50
C GLY A 168 -11.97 6.05 -0.18
N HIS A 169 -12.28 4.81 0.24
CA HIS A 169 -11.85 4.26 1.51
C HIS A 169 -10.76 3.20 1.30
N PRO A 170 -9.49 3.46 1.71
CA PRO A 170 -8.43 2.46 1.75
C PRO A 170 -8.69 1.43 2.85
N ILE A 171 -8.22 0.19 2.65
CA ILE A 171 -8.47 -0.91 3.58
C ILE A 171 -7.13 -1.44 4.11
N MET A 172 -6.86 -1.25 5.39
CA MET A 172 -5.68 -1.81 6.05
C MET A 172 -5.92 -3.31 6.29
N VAL A 173 -4.99 -4.13 5.85
CA VAL A 173 -5.05 -5.60 5.99
C VAL A 173 -3.73 -6.14 6.50
N GLU A 174 -3.80 -7.23 7.25
CA GLU A 174 -2.62 -7.97 7.67
C GLU A 174 -2.72 -9.40 7.15
N ASN A 175 -1.62 -9.95 6.66
CA ASN A 175 -1.55 -11.33 6.18
C ASN A 175 -0.24 -12.01 6.62
N VAL A 176 -0.13 -13.29 6.31
CA VAL A 176 0.97 -14.16 6.77
C VAL A 176 2.35 -13.82 6.19
N GLU A 177 2.47 -12.90 5.24
CA GLU A 177 3.76 -12.48 4.69
C GLU A 177 4.68 -11.97 5.80
N TRP A 178 5.97 -12.30 5.72
CA TRP A 178 6.98 -11.99 6.73
C TRP A 178 6.65 -12.51 8.16
N GLY A 179 5.67 -13.43 8.27
CA GLY A 179 5.15 -13.93 9.53
C GLY A 179 3.94 -13.18 10.08
N GLY A 180 3.64 -12.02 9.56
CA GLY A 180 2.55 -11.09 9.81
C GLY A 180 2.93 -9.71 9.33
N HIS A 181 2.26 -9.19 8.28
CA HIS A 181 2.60 -7.90 7.68
C HIS A 181 1.36 -7.08 7.33
N TRP A 182 1.34 -5.83 7.79
CA TRP A 182 0.28 -4.87 7.49
C TRP A 182 0.57 -4.09 6.20
N ARG A 183 -0.42 -4.08 5.32
CA ARG A 183 -0.46 -3.29 4.09
C ARG A 183 -1.79 -2.57 3.95
N VAL A 184 -1.92 -1.72 2.93
CA VAL A 184 -3.18 -1.04 2.63
C VAL A 184 -3.63 -1.40 1.22
N ILE A 185 -4.81 -1.99 1.05
CA ILE A 185 -5.43 -2.16 -0.27
C ILE A 185 -5.87 -0.77 -0.75
N ILE A 186 -5.31 -0.34 -1.87
CA ILE A 186 -5.58 0.94 -2.51
C ILE A 186 -6.16 0.79 -3.90
N GLY A 187 -6.13 -0.43 -4.46
CA GLY A 187 -6.69 -0.69 -5.78
C GLY A 187 -7.12 -2.15 -5.95
N TYR A 188 -8.02 -2.34 -6.90
CA TYR A 188 -8.55 -3.62 -7.33
C TYR A 188 -8.80 -3.58 -8.83
N ASP A 189 -8.27 -4.56 -9.56
CA ASP A 189 -8.48 -4.74 -11.00
C ASP A 189 -9.07 -6.13 -11.27
N ASN A 190 -10.22 -6.19 -11.95
CA ASN A 190 -10.84 -7.44 -12.37
C ASN A 190 -10.31 -7.94 -13.73
N MET A 191 -9.27 -7.29 -14.26
CA MET A 191 -8.61 -7.61 -15.53
C MET A 191 -9.53 -7.60 -16.76
N GLY A 192 -10.80 -7.18 -16.62
CA GLY A 192 -11.80 -7.21 -17.68
C GLY A 192 -12.21 -8.63 -18.13
N THR A 193 -12.02 -9.64 -17.26
CA THR A 193 -12.36 -11.04 -17.55
C THR A 193 -13.62 -11.49 -16.83
N GLU A 194 -14.20 -12.65 -17.23
CA GLU A 194 -15.37 -13.25 -16.55
C GLU A 194 -14.97 -14.07 -15.31
N THR A 195 -13.68 -14.33 -15.12
CA THR A 195 -13.16 -15.10 -13.98
C THR A 195 -12.59 -14.16 -12.92
N THR A 196 -12.72 -14.53 -11.66
CA THR A 196 -12.07 -13.83 -10.55
C THR A 196 -10.68 -14.39 -10.22
N LEU A 197 -10.21 -15.42 -10.94
CA LEU A 197 -8.94 -16.10 -10.63
C LEU A 197 -7.71 -15.26 -10.98
N ASP A 198 -7.84 -14.28 -11.85
CA ASP A 198 -6.79 -13.36 -12.30
C ASP A 198 -6.93 -11.94 -11.72
N ASP A 199 -7.89 -11.73 -10.81
CA ASP A 199 -8.06 -10.45 -10.12
C ASP A 199 -6.78 -10.01 -9.42
N VAL A 200 -6.52 -8.73 -9.49
CA VAL A 200 -5.31 -8.10 -8.90
C VAL A 200 -5.71 -7.14 -7.78
N LEU A 201 -5.01 -7.23 -6.66
CA LEU A 201 -5.01 -6.23 -5.60
C LEU A 201 -3.76 -5.36 -5.72
N ILE A 202 -3.93 -4.05 -5.59
CA ILE A 202 -2.84 -3.07 -5.53
C ILE A 202 -2.74 -2.60 -4.08
N PHE A 203 -1.52 -2.65 -3.53
CA PHE A 203 -1.26 -2.30 -2.15
C PHE A 203 -0.31 -1.10 -2.05
N MET A 204 -0.54 -0.25 -1.07
CA MET A 204 0.55 0.46 -0.43
C MET A 204 1.24 -0.51 0.53
N ASP A 205 2.53 -0.68 0.39
CA ASP A 205 3.35 -1.59 1.17
C ASP A 205 4.52 -0.84 1.81
N SER A 206 4.53 -0.79 3.15
CA SER A 206 5.58 -0.09 3.89
C SER A 206 6.89 -0.89 4.02
N TYR A 207 6.91 -2.16 3.57
CA TYR A 207 8.10 -3.00 3.50
C TYR A 207 8.37 -3.48 2.07
N ASP A 208 8.29 -2.54 1.14
CA ASP A 208 8.43 -2.80 -0.29
C ASP A 208 9.90 -3.03 -0.67
N THR A 209 10.29 -4.31 -0.71
CA THR A 209 11.67 -4.72 -1.03
C THR A 209 11.72 -5.89 -2.01
N SER A 210 10.60 -6.28 -2.63
CA SER A 210 10.50 -7.57 -3.32
C SER A 210 10.30 -7.49 -4.83
N ASP A 211 9.84 -6.38 -5.38
CA ASP A 211 9.53 -6.23 -6.81
C ASP A 211 10.60 -5.46 -7.61
N HIS A 212 11.74 -5.19 -7.00
CA HIS A 212 12.89 -4.49 -7.58
C HIS A 212 12.69 -2.98 -7.76
N LEU A 213 11.65 -2.41 -7.15
CA LEU A 213 11.38 -0.97 -7.14
C LEU A 213 10.76 -0.55 -5.81
N GLN A 214 11.58 0.01 -4.92
CA GLN A 214 11.12 0.43 -3.60
C GLN A 214 10.37 1.77 -3.68
N ASP A 215 9.18 1.77 -4.28
CA ASP A 215 8.32 2.96 -4.42
C ASP A 215 7.15 2.96 -3.43
N GLY A 216 6.98 1.88 -2.66
CA GLY A 216 5.92 1.71 -1.69
C GLY A 216 4.63 1.13 -2.25
N TYR A 217 4.66 0.60 -3.49
CA TYR A 217 3.53 -0.06 -4.11
C TYR A 217 3.87 -1.50 -4.47
N THR A 218 2.97 -2.42 -4.15
CA THR A 218 3.07 -3.82 -4.55
C THR A 218 1.76 -4.32 -5.12
N VAL A 219 1.81 -5.39 -5.90
CA VAL A 219 0.62 -6.03 -6.45
C VAL A 219 0.58 -7.50 -6.11
N GLY A 220 -0.61 -8.05 -6.02
CA GLY A 220 -0.81 -9.46 -5.77
C GLY A 220 -2.10 -9.99 -6.37
N ASN A 221 -2.13 -11.30 -6.65
CA ASN A 221 -3.35 -11.96 -7.05
C ASN A 221 -4.35 -11.99 -5.89
N GLY A 222 -5.60 -11.59 -6.14
CA GLY A 222 -6.64 -11.46 -5.11
C GLY A 222 -6.98 -12.79 -4.42
N TRP A 223 -7.12 -13.88 -5.17
CA TRP A 223 -7.38 -15.20 -4.61
C TRP A 223 -6.23 -15.72 -3.75
N ARG A 224 -4.99 -15.49 -4.19
CA ARG A 224 -3.82 -15.88 -3.39
C ARG A 224 -3.78 -15.12 -2.07
N PHE A 225 -4.04 -13.80 -2.10
CA PHE A 225 -4.16 -13.00 -0.89
C PHE A 225 -5.25 -13.55 0.03
N PHE A 226 -6.46 -13.76 -0.48
CA PHE A 226 -7.59 -14.25 0.30
C PHE A 226 -7.31 -15.60 0.97
N ALA A 227 -6.66 -16.54 0.25
CA ALA A 227 -6.28 -17.85 0.78
C ALA A 227 -5.18 -17.77 1.87
N MET A 228 -4.37 -16.71 1.88
CA MET A 228 -3.28 -16.48 2.82
C MET A 228 -3.58 -15.36 3.81
N TRP A 229 -4.84 -14.94 3.90
CA TRP A 229 -5.28 -13.83 4.74
C TRP A 229 -5.54 -14.27 6.17
N PHE A 230 -4.46 -14.54 6.87
CA PHE A 230 -4.47 -14.90 8.29
C PHE A 230 -3.09 -14.58 8.89
N ASP A 231 -3.05 -14.42 10.21
CA ASP A 231 -1.78 -14.39 10.97
C ASP A 231 -1.42 -15.80 11.45
N HIS A 232 -0.14 -16.15 11.37
CA HIS A 232 0.30 -17.50 11.75
C HIS A 232 0.46 -17.68 13.25
N SER A 233 1.10 -16.74 13.96
CA SER A 233 1.52 -16.99 15.35
C SER A 233 1.71 -15.76 16.23
N MET A 234 1.55 -14.55 15.71
CA MET A 234 1.87 -13.32 16.46
C MET A 234 0.65 -12.70 17.13
N LEU A 235 -0.51 -12.80 16.48
CA LEU A 235 -1.76 -12.25 17.00
C LEU A 235 -2.45 -13.21 17.99
N PRO A 236 -3.31 -12.68 18.87
CA PRO A 236 -4.25 -13.48 19.65
C PRO A 236 -5.15 -14.32 18.74
N GLU A 237 -5.53 -15.53 19.19
CA GLU A 237 -6.28 -16.50 18.36
C GLU A 237 -7.55 -15.92 17.74
N GLU A 238 -8.28 -15.09 18.49
CA GLU A 238 -9.51 -14.44 18.05
C GLU A 238 -9.29 -13.30 17.04
N GLN A 239 -8.04 -12.91 16.76
CA GLN A 239 -7.68 -11.82 15.85
C GLN A 239 -6.91 -12.28 14.63
N LYS A 240 -6.65 -13.58 14.50
CA LYS A 240 -5.79 -14.14 13.44
C LYS A 240 -6.45 -14.28 12.08
N ASN A 241 -7.78 -14.44 12.03
CA ASN A 241 -8.48 -14.73 10.80
C ASN A 241 -8.91 -13.45 10.10
N GLN A 242 -8.46 -13.28 8.86
CA GLN A 242 -8.79 -12.13 8.01
C GLN A 242 -8.62 -10.77 8.70
N PRO A 243 -7.44 -10.47 9.31
CA PRO A 243 -7.26 -9.21 10.03
C PRO A 243 -7.39 -8.02 9.09
N PHE A 244 -8.35 -7.13 9.36
CA PHE A 244 -8.50 -5.88 8.61
C PHE A 244 -9.06 -4.75 9.46
N ILE A 245 -8.80 -3.53 8.98
CA ILE A 245 -9.38 -2.31 9.50
C ILE A 245 -9.74 -1.40 8.33
N LEU A 246 -11.01 -1.11 8.19
CA LEU A 246 -11.53 -0.03 7.38
C LEU A 246 -11.76 1.16 8.31
N ALA A 247 -11.06 2.27 8.08
CA ALA A 247 -11.20 3.47 8.89
C ALA A 247 -11.20 4.74 8.04
N TYR A 248 -12.15 5.65 8.31
CA TYR A 248 -12.25 6.93 7.62
C TYR A 248 -12.91 7.99 8.51
N PRO A 249 -12.64 9.30 8.29
CA PRO A 249 -13.22 10.36 9.09
C PRO A 249 -14.74 10.45 8.88
N VAL A 250 -15.48 10.59 9.98
CA VAL A 250 -16.93 10.90 9.93
C VAL A 250 -17.09 12.37 9.55
N ARG A 251 -17.80 12.63 8.48
CA ARG A 251 -18.09 14.00 7.99
C ARG A 251 -19.21 14.66 8.78
#